data_2fa6aafc8dd41e1d84436a664618e801
#
_entry.id   2fa6aafc8dd41e1d84436a664618e801
#
_cell.length_a   1.000
_cell.length_b   1.000
_cell.length_c   1.000
_cell.angle_alpha   90.00
_cell.angle_beta   90.00
_cell.angle_gamma   90.00
#
_symmetry.space_group_name_H-M   'P 1'
#
loop_
_entity.id
_entity.type
_entity.pdbx_description
1 polymer ?
#
loop_
_entity_poly.entity_id
_entity_poly.type
_entity_poly.pdbx_seq_one_letter_code
_entity_poly.pdbx_strand_id
1 'polypeptide(L)'
;MDQSVLEAQIRWPDVPAAYGWLSLSARGEWRLHPLGDAQQGAAGQGISNIQILSFIGRNYSAEPSGAWFFQNGPQRVYVRLDAAPFILRVDPTLGTLSTHNGLTIQEITSWWLNDSGQLYAQTELGAARVDDRDLSVLADTLSTLDSRNLLTVLEQTEPLLLSQLNLSLHDPKQVFAALKKAAPLRVAEQQDLPKTLHFIANPSMPLTHLAPLPLK
;
A
#
# COMPACT_ATOMS: atom_id res chain seq x y z
N MET A 1 0.54 -17.32 0.04
CA MET A 1 0.12 -17.79 1.40
C MET A 1 0.74 -19.15 1.63
N ASP A 2 1.28 -19.40 2.83
CA ASP A 2 1.98 -20.66 3.16
C ASP A 2 0.99 -21.83 3.24
N GLN A 3 1.39 -23.04 2.80
CA GLN A 3 0.52 -24.22 2.78
C GLN A 3 -0.03 -24.57 4.16
N SER A 4 0.80 -24.48 5.20
CA SER A 4 0.38 -24.72 6.59
C SER A 4 -0.69 -23.76 7.10
N VAL A 5 -0.70 -22.52 6.59
CA VAL A 5 -1.71 -21.50 6.91
C VAL A 5 -3.04 -21.86 6.24
N LEU A 6 -3.02 -22.31 4.98
CA LEU A 6 -4.21 -22.78 4.27
C LEU A 6 -4.84 -24.01 4.96
N GLU A 7 -4.02 -24.95 5.37
CA GLU A 7 -4.47 -26.13 6.12
C GLU A 7 -5.07 -25.78 7.48
N ALA A 8 -4.50 -24.79 8.18
CA ALA A 8 -5.04 -24.30 9.44
C ALA A 8 -6.43 -23.64 9.26
N GLN A 9 -6.65 -22.89 8.20
CA GLN A 9 -7.97 -22.30 7.87
C GLN A 9 -9.03 -23.39 7.62
N ILE A 10 -8.67 -24.47 6.92
CA ILE A 10 -9.58 -25.59 6.67
C ILE A 10 -9.92 -26.31 7.97
N ARG A 11 -8.92 -26.50 8.85
CA ARG A 11 -9.09 -27.23 10.12
C ARG A 11 -9.88 -26.44 11.17
N TRP A 12 -9.75 -25.11 11.17
CA TRP A 12 -10.38 -24.21 12.14
C TRP A 12 -11.04 -23.02 11.41
N PRO A 13 -12.18 -23.23 10.72
CA PRO A 13 -12.78 -22.19 9.87
C PRO A 13 -13.45 -21.06 10.66
N ASP A 14 -13.83 -21.33 11.92
CA ASP A 14 -14.65 -20.41 12.74
C ASP A 14 -13.83 -19.54 13.69
N VAL A 15 -12.49 -19.43 13.49
CA VAL A 15 -11.67 -18.57 14.34
C VAL A 15 -12.01 -17.10 14.04
N PRO A 16 -12.45 -16.33 15.06
CA PRO A 16 -12.82 -14.94 14.86
C PRO A 16 -11.64 -14.08 14.32
N ALA A 17 -11.95 -13.18 13.41
CA ALA A 17 -10.97 -12.21 12.92
C ALA A 17 -10.58 -11.21 14.02
N ALA A 18 -9.34 -10.75 13.99
CA ALA A 18 -8.79 -9.76 14.90
C ALA A 18 -8.62 -8.40 14.23
N TYR A 19 -8.96 -7.35 14.96
CA TYR A 19 -8.86 -5.95 14.53
C TYR A 19 -8.08 -5.14 15.57
N GLY A 20 -7.38 -4.10 15.13
CA GLY A 20 -6.68 -3.20 16.05
C GLY A 20 -5.30 -3.69 16.54
N TRP A 21 -4.83 -4.85 16.12
CA TRP A 21 -3.58 -5.45 16.62
C TRP A 21 -2.36 -5.22 15.72
N LEU A 22 -2.57 -4.85 14.46
CA LEU A 22 -1.51 -4.73 13.47
C LEU A 22 -1.70 -3.48 12.62
N SER A 23 -0.61 -2.78 12.34
CA SER A 23 -0.58 -1.69 11.35
C SER A 23 0.65 -1.75 10.46
N LEU A 24 0.53 -1.13 9.28
CA LEU A 24 1.63 -0.86 8.36
C LEU A 24 1.84 0.64 8.28
N SER A 25 3.03 1.10 8.67
CA SER A 25 3.37 2.52 8.63
C SER A 25 3.53 3.02 7.19
N ALA A 26 3.48 4.34 7.01
CA ALA A 26 3.75 4.99 5.73
C ALA A 26 5.18 4.76 5.17
N ARG A 27 6.07 4.16 5.97
CA ARG A 27 7.43 3.75 5.59
C ARG A 27 7.61 2.25 5.38
N GLY A 28 6.50 1.47 5.44
CA GLY A 28 6.55 0.02 5.27
C GLY A 28 7.02 -0.74 6.50
N GLU A 29 6.91 -0.15 7.70
CA GLU A 29 7.23 -0.81 8.96
C GLU A 29 5.98 -1.48 9.53
N TRP A 30 6.06 -2.76 9.83
CA TRP A 30 5.02 -3.48 10.55
C TRP A 30 5.05 -3.11 12.03
N ARG A 31 3.89 -2.84 12.61
CA ARG A 31 3.75 -2.43 14.02
C ARG A 31 2.69 -3.24 14.73
N LEU A 32 3.08 -3.80 15.89
CA LEU A 32 2.18 -4.51 16.79
C LEU A 32 1.55 -3.51 17.77
N HIS A 33 0.30 -3.70 18.10
CA HIS A 33 -0.49 -2.91 19.05
C HIS A 33 -0.98 -3.81 20.19
N PRO A 34 -0.20 -3.97 21.28
CA PRO A 34 -0.54 -4.90 22.37
C PRO A 34 -1.83 -4.58 23.11
N LEU A 35 -2.34 -3.34 22.96
CA LEU A 35 -3.61 -2.91 23.56
C LEU A 35 -4.80 -3.02 22.59
N GLY A 36 -4.58 -3.49 21.36
CA GLY A 36 -5.62 -3.57 20.35
C GLY A 36 -6.09 -2.19 19.83
N ASP A 37 -5.25 -1.17 19.93
CA ASP A 37 -5.57 0.25 19.74
C ASP A 37 -5.10 0.83 18.39
N ALA A 38 -4.72 -0.03 17.44
CA ALA A 38 -4.33 0.44 16.11
C ALA A 38 -5.39 1.32 15.46
N GLN A 39 -6.68 0.95 15.59
CA GLN A 39 -7.78 1.69 14.97
C GLN A 39 -7.98 3.10 15.53
N GLN A 40 -7.50 3.36 16.75
CA GLN A 40 -7.51 4.67 17.40
C GLN A 40 -6.30 5.55 17.01
N GLY A 41 -5.47 5.08 16.09
CA GLY A 41 -4.30 5.83 15.63
C GLY A 41 -3.07 5.72 16.53
N ALA A 42 -3.04 4.76 17.47
CA ALA A 42 -1.87 4.53 18.32
C ALA A 42 -0.62 4.25 17.47
N ALA A 43 0.56 4.63 17.97
CA ALA A 43 1.81 4.48 17.25
C ALA A 43 2.25 3.02 17.07
N GLY A 44 1.89 2.15 18.03
CA GLY A 44 2.32 0.75 18.05
C GLY A 44 3.82 0.55 18.30
N GLN A 45 4.24 -0.70 18.32
CA GLN A 45 5.62 -1.13 18.50
C GLN A 45 6.15 -1.75 17.22
N GLY A 46 7.30 -1.28 16.71
CA GLY A 46 7.90 -1.80 15.49
C GLY A 46 8.28 -3.29 15.64
N ILE A 47 7.92 -4.09 14.64
CA ILE A 47 8.34 -5.50 14.55
C ILE A 47 9.68 -5.54 13.82
N SER A 48 10.73 -6.02 14.49
CA SER A 48 12.09 -6.12 13.94
C SER A 48 12.55 -7.55 13.66
N ASN A 49 11.83 -8.55 14.16
CA ASN A 49 12.20 -9.95 13.95
C ASN A 49 11.97 -10.33 12.48
N ILE A 50 13.05 -10.67 11.77
CA ILE A 50 13.03 -10.93 10.33
C ILE A 50 12.19 -12.17 9.96
N GLN A 51 12.10 -13.16 10.84
CA GLN A 51 11.28 -14.35 10.59
C GLN A 51 9.78 -14.01 10.67
N ILE A 52 9.39 -13.17 11.64
CA ILE A 52 8.03 -12.67 11.77
C ILE A 52 7.68 -11.79 10.57
N LEU A 53 8.55 -10.86 10.18
CA LEU A 53 8.34 -9.99 9.02
C LEU A 53 8.18 -10.80 7.73
N SER A 54 9.02 -11.79 7.52
CA SER A 54 8.95 -12.69 6.37
C SER A 54 7.65 -13.52 6.37
N PHE A 55 7.21 -14.00 7.54
CA PHE A 55 5.96 -14.74 7.68
C PHE A 55 4.74 -13.86 7.40
N ILE A 56 4.70 -12.64 7.96
CA ILE A 56 3.65 -11.66 7.64
C ILE A 56 3.62 -11.40 6.14
N GLY A 57 4.77 -11.08 5.53
CA GLY A 57 4.86 -10.73 4.11
C GLY A 57 4.34 -11.82 3.16
N ARG A 58 4.61 -13.10 3.45
CA ARG A 58 4.11 -14.24 2.63
C ARG A 58 2.62 -14.52 2.83
N ASN A 59 2.05 -14.11 3.97
CA ASN A 59 0.66 -14.38 4.33
C ASN A 59 -0.19 -13.10 4.39
N TYR A 60 0.25 -12.03 3.71
CA TYR A 60 -0.42 -10.76 3.57
C TYR A 60 -1.27 -10.75 2.29
N SER A 61 -2.55 -10.40 2.42
CA SER A 61 -3.50 -10.46 1.31
C SER A 61 -4.66 -9.48 1.52
N ALA A 62 -5.49 -9.33 0.49
CA ALA A 62 -6.68 -8.49 0.52
C ALA A 62 -7.96 -9.31 0.35
N GLU A 63 -9.04 -8.78 0.89
CA GLU A 63 -10.39 -9.19 0.53
C GLU A 63 -10.90 -8.43 -0.71
N PRO A 64 -11.94 -8.94 -1.38
CA PRO A 64 -12.58 -8.21 -2.46
C PRO A 64 -13.14 -6.84 -2.06
N SER A 65 -13.41 -6.63 -0.77
CA SER A 65 -13.80 -5.34 -0.19
C SER A 65 -12.70 -4.29 -0.19
N GLY A 66 -11.43 -4.69 -0.39
CA GLY A 66 -10.25 -3.83 -0.24
C GLY A 66 -9.67 -3.82 1.18
N ALA A 67 -10.21 -4.61 2.11
CA ALA A 67 -9.63 -4.76 3.44
C ALA A 67 -8.41 -5.69 3.38
N TRP A 68 -7.26 -5.21 3.87
CA TRP A 68 -6.03 -5.98 3.90
C TRP A 68 -5.82 -6.66 5.25
N PHE A 69 -5.29 -7.86 5.23
CA PHE A 69 -5.08 -8.67 6.41
C PHE A 69 -3.81 -9.51 6.32
N PHE A 70 -3.28 -9.86 7.47
CA PHE A 70 -2.30 -10.91 7.66
C PHE A 70 -3.01 -12.18 8.12
N GLN A 71 -2.80 -13.28 7.42
CA GLN A 71 -3.35 -14.58 7.82
C GLN A 71 -2.39 -15.27 8.78
N ASN A 72 -2.73 -15.27 10.06
CA ASN A 72 -1.97 -15.90 11.13
C ASN A 72 -2.53 -17.30 11.46
N GLY A 73 -2.09 -18.31 10.74
CA GLY A 73 -2.71 -19.63 10.80
C GLY A 73 -4.21 -19.52 10.43
N PRO A 74 -5.13 -19.99 11.32
CA PRO A 74 -6.56 -19.89 11.03
C PRO A 74 -7.11 -18.48 11.24
N GLN A 75 -6.41 -17.61 11.99
CA GLN A 75 -6.91 -16.29 12.34
C GLN A 75 -6.53 -15.24 11.32
N ARG A 76 -7.52 -14.47 10.86
CA ARG A 76 -7.31 -13.28 10.04
C ARG A 76 -7.10 -12.06 10.93
N VAL A 77 -5.97 -11.36 10.77
CA VAL A 77 -5.62 -10.14 11.49
C VAL A 77 -5.66 -8.97 10.51
N TYR A 78 -6.68 -8.13 10.61
CA TYR A 78 -6.82 -6.96 9.75
C TYR A 78 -5.80 -5.88 10.08
N VAL A 79 -5.30 -5.23 9.04
CA VAL A 79 -4.19 -4.27 9.11
C VAL A 79 -4.71 -2.85 8.92
N ARG A 80 -4.41 -1.95 9.89
CA ARG A 80 -4.53 -0.52 9.63
C ARG A 80 -3.38 -0.07 8.73
N LEU A 81 -3.68 0.68 7.69
CA LEU A 81 -2.73 1.20 6.71
C LEU A 81 -2.55 2.70 6.90
N ASP A 82 -1.35 3.15 7.23
CA ASP A 82 -1.07 4.58 7.40
C ASP A 82 -0.95 5.32 6.07
N ALA A 83 -0.77 4.60 4.95
CA ALA A 83 -0.69 5.19 3.61
C ALA A 83 -1.36 4.31 2.54
N ALA A 84 -0.82 3.14 2.24
CA ALA A 84 -1.30 2.22 1.22
C ALA A 84 -0.97 0.77 1.62
N PRO A 85 -1.58 -0.24 0.97
CA PRO A 85 -1.26 -1.65 1.20
C PRO A 85 0.20 -2.00 0.96
N PHE A 86 0.84 -1.34 0.00
CA PHE A 86 2.26 -1.49 -0.27
C PHE A 86 2.99 -0.16 -0.17
N ILE A 87 4.26 -0.21 0.25
CA ILE A 87 5.19 0.90 0.16
C ILE A 87 6.23 0.54 -0.88
N LEU A 88 6.28 1.34 -1.94
CA LEU A 88 7.14 1.13 -3.09
C LEU A 88 8.56 1.60 -2.78
N ARG A 89 9.52 0.74 -3.05
CA ARG A 89 10.96 0.97 -2.94
C ARG A 89 11.59 0.97 -4.32
N VAL A 90 12.60 1.79 -4.49
CA VAL A 90 13.34 1.95 -5.75
C VAL A 90 14.77 1.51 -5.55
N ASP A 91 15.24 0.57 -6.37
CA ASP A 91 16.66 0.23 -6.44
C ASP A 91 17.18 0.58 -7.85
N PRO A 92 17.81 1.75 -8.01
CA PRO A 92 18.33 2.20 -9.31
C PRO A 92 19.52 1.35 -9.78
N THR A 93 20.24 0.68 -8.87
CA THR A 93 21.39 -0.16 -9.21
C THR A 93 20.93 -1.45 -9.88
N LEU A 94 19.86 -2.05 -9.37
CA LEU A 94 19.26 -3.26 -9.93
C LEU A 94 18.20 -2.96 -10.99
N GLY A 95 17.80 -1.70 -11.16
CA GLY A 95 16.70 -1.32 -12.05
C GLY A 95 15.36 -1.93 -11.64
N THR A 96 15.12 -2.08 -10.34
CA THR A 96 13.92 -2.73 -9.82
C THR A 96 13.07 -1.82 -8.95
N LEU A 97 11.76 -2.00 -9.06
CA LEU A 97 10.79 -1.49 -8.10
C LEU A 97 10.30 -2.66 -7.26
N SER A 98 10.27 -2.49 -5.96
CA SER A 98 9.82 -3.54 -5.04
C SER A 98 8.91 -2.98 -3.95
N THR A 99 8.12 -3.82 -3.33
CA THR A 99 7.29 -3.47 -2.18
C THR A 99 8.10 -3.57 -0.88
N HIS A 100 7.57 -2.99 0.22
CA HIS A 100 8.17 -3.08 1.56
C HIS A 100 8.41 -4.52 2.05
N ASN A 101 7.67 -5.51 1.53
CA ASN A 101 7.83 -6.93 1.86
C ASN A 101 8.60 -7.71 0.77
N GLY A 102 9.30 -7.00 -0.13
CA GLY A 102 10.26 -7.58 -1.08
C GLY A 102 9.65 -8.17 -2.36
N LEU A 103 8.37 -7.93 -2.64
CA LEU A 103 7.77 -8.35 -3.91
C LEU A 103 8.19 -7.38 -5.02
N THR A 104 8.68 -7.92 -6.14
CA THR A 104 9.06 -7.10 -7.30
C THR A 104 7.81 -6.68 -8.07
N ILE A 105 7.74 -5.38 -8.40
CA ILE A 105 6.68 -4.82 -9.25
C ILE A 105 7.04 -5.06 -10.72
N GLN A 106 6.09 -5.57 -11.49
CA GLN A 106 6.24 -5.84 -12.91
C GLN A 106 5.55 -4.79 -13.78
N GLU A 107 4.45 -4.21 -13.31
CA GLU A 107 3.68 -3.25 -14.08
C GLU A 107 3.04 -2.18 -13.16
N ILE A 108 3.05 -0.94 -13.65
CA ILE A 108 2.28 0.16 -13.07
C ILE A 108 1.20 0.57 -14.08
N THR A 109 -0.05 0.54 -13.65
CA THR A 109 -1.20 0.84 -14.51
C THR A 109 -1.67 2.30 -14.40
N SER A 110 -1.39 2.97 -13.28
CA SER A 110 -1.62 4.42 -13.11
C SER A 110 -0.80 4.99 -11.97
N TRP A 111 -0.50 6.28 -12.08
CA TRP A 111 0.11 7.10 -11.06
C TRP A 111 -0.92 8.06 -10.46
N TRP A 112 -0.75 8.37 -9.18
CA TRP A 112 -1.62 9.28 -8.47
C TRP A 112 -0.80 10.22 -7.60
N LEU A 113 -0.97 11.51 -7.79
CA LEU A 113 -0.36 12.55 -6.96
C LEU A 113 -1.43 13.09 -6.02
N ASN A 114 -1.11 13.19 -4.73
CA ASN A 114 -2.03 13.80 -3.78
C ASN A 114 -1.71 15.29 -3.55
N ASP A 115 -2.58 15.93 -2.80
CA ASP A 115 -2.48 17.33 -2.37
C ASP A 115 -1.25 17.66 -1.52
N SER A 116 -0.63 16.65 -0.91
CA SER A 116 0.61 16.78 -0.12
C SER A 116 1.88 16.46 -0.92
N GLY A 117 1.79 16.29 -2.24
CA GLY A 117 2.92 15.97 -3.13
C GLY A 117 3.43 14.53 -3.02
N GLN A 118 2.65 13.63 -2.44
CA GLN A 118 3.01 12.22 -2.33
C GLN A 118 2.56 11.47 -3.58
N LEU A 119 3.41 10.57 -4.08
CA LEU A 119 3.15 9.78 -5.27
C LEU A 119 2.70 8.37 -4.90
N TYR A 120 1.60 7.95 -5.50
CA TYR A 120 1.02 6.62 -5.40
C TYR A 120 1.02 5.95 -6.76
N ALA A 121 1.01 4.62 -6.76
CA ALA A 121 0.91 3.80 -7.96
C ALA A 121 -0.16 2.73 -7.80
N GLN A 122 -0.91 2.47 -8.85
CA GLN A 122 -1.68 1.24 -8.98
C GLN A 122 -0.81 0.22 -9.69
N THR A 123 -0.47 -0.86 -8.99
CA THR A 123 0.36 -1.94 -9.50
C THR A 123 -0.47 -3.20 -9.73
N GLU A 124 0.12 -4.23 -10.33
CA GLU A 124 -0.51 -5.56 -10.44
C GLU A 124 -0.75 -6.23 -9.09
N LEU A 125 -0.04 -5.81 -8.04
CA LEU A 125 -0.20 -6.32 -6.67
C LEU A 125 -1.25 -5.55 -5.87
N GLY A 126 -1.63 -4.36 -6.32
CA GLY A 126 -2.53 -3.44 -5.64
C GLY A 126 -1.95 -2.04 -5.48
N ALA A 127 -2.61 -1.21 -4.67
CA ALA A 127 -2.19 0.16 -4.42
C ALA A 127 -0.87 0.23 -3.65
N ALA A 128 0.03 1.08 -4.10
CA ALA A 128 1.31 1.32 -3.44
C ALA A 128 1.57 2.83 -3.30
N ARG A 129 2.18 3.25 -2.18
CA ARG A 129 2.73 4.60 -2.02
C ARG A 129 4.24 4.55 -2.21
N VAL A 130 4.80 5.47 -2.98
CA VAL A 130 6.25 5.62 -3.10
C VAL A 130 6.82 6.06 -1.75
N ASP A 131 7.89 5.40 -1.29
CA ASP A 131 8.60 5.82 -0.09
C ASP A 131 9.20 7.22 -0.30
N ASP A 132 9.06 8.09 0.71
CA ASP A 132 9.54 9.48 0.63
C ASP A 132 11.04 9.58 0.33
N ARG A 133 11.83 8.58 0.76
CA ARG A 133 13.29 8.51 0.51
C ARG A 133 13.63 8.22 -0.94
N ASP A 134 12.74 7.56 -1.66
CA ASP A 134 12.95 7.13 -3.04
C ASP A 134 12.22 8.04 -4.05
N LEU A 135 11.39 8.97 -3.56
CA LEU A 135 10.56 9.82 -4.39
C LEU A 135 11.38 10.67 -5.36
N SER A 136 12.49 11.26 -4.92
CA SER A 136 13.34 12.10 -5.78
C SER A 136 13.95 11.30 -6.92
N VAL A 137 14.47 10.11 -6.63
CA VAL A 137 15.07 9.22 -7.65
C VAL A 137 14.04 8.82 -8.70
N LEU A 138 12.85 8.48 -8.25
CA LEU A 138 11.77 8.09 -9.15
C LEU A 138 11.27 9.28 -9.98
N ALA A 139 11.10 10.44 -9.36
CA ALA A 139 10.66 11.65 -10.03
C ALA A 139 11.66 12.15 -11.08
N ASP A 140 12.96 11.99 -10.82
CA ASP A 140 14.03 12.27 -11.79
C ASP A 140 14.04 11.29 -12.98
N THR A 141 13.55 10.07 -12.76
CA THR A 141 13.49 9.04 -13.80
C THR A 141 12.26 9.19 -14.68
N LEU A 142 11.12 9.56 -14.09
CA LEU A 142 9.85 9.64 -14.79
C LEU A 142 9.77 10.87 -15.70
N SER A 143 9.30 10.64 -16.91
CA SER A 143 9.04 11.69 -17.90
C SER A 143 7.67 11.51 -18.54
N THR A 144 7.11 12.61 -19.00
CA THR A 144 5.90 12.64 -19.82
C THR A 144 6.20 12.17 -21.24
N LEU A 145 5.17 11.84 -22.03
CA LEU A 145 5.33 11.41 -23.42
C LEU A 145 5.93 12.50 -24.32
N ASP A 146 5.78 13.77 -23.97
CA ASP A 146 6.43 14.91 -24.64
C ASP A 146 7.83 15.21 -24.08
N SER A 147 8.43 14.25 -23.37
CA SER A 147 9.82 14.28 -22.86
C SER A 147 10.11 15.34 -21.80
N ARG A 148 9.11 15.86 -21.10
CA ARG A 148 9.30 16.71 -19.93
C ARG A 148 9.52 15.82 -18.69
N ASN A 149 10.54 16.13 -17.90
CA ASN A 149 10.75 15.45 -16.61
C ASN A 149 9.59 15.75 -15.64
N LEU A 150 9.22 14.76 -14.81
CA LEU A 150 8.12 14.91 -13.86
C LEU A 150 8.32 16.09 -12.90
N LEU A 151 9.53 16.26 -12.35
CA LEU A 151 9.82 17.40 -11.46
C LEU A 151 9.57 18.73 -12.14
N THR A 152 10.04 18.89 -13.39
CA THR A 152 9.81 20.11 -14.16
C THR A 152 8.31 20.38 -14.39
N VAL A 153 7.54 19.33 -14.61
CA VAL A 153 6.07 19.47 -14.78
C VAL A 153 5.43 19.91 -13.46
N LEU A 154 5.85 19.33 -12.32
CA LEU A 154 5.31 19.68 -11.01
C LEU A 154 5.68 21.11 -10.58
N GLU A 155 6.89 21.58 -10.92
CA GLU A 155 7.34 22.93 -10.60
C GLU A 155 6.65 24.01 -11.48
N GLN A 156 6.32 23.68 -12.72
CA GLN A 156 5.75 24.63 -13.71
C GLN A 156 4.22 24.62 -13.77
N THR A 157 3.57 23.69 -13.08
CA THR A 157 2.12 23.48 -13.19
C THR A 157 1.46 23.53 -11.82
N GLU A 158 0.48 24.41 -11.66
CA GLU A 158 -0.34 24.41 -10.46
C GLU A 158 -1.07 23.08 -10.26
N PRO A 159 -1.21 22.56 -9.03
CA PRO A 159 -1.82 21.26 -8.76
C PRO A 159 -3.22 21.09 -9.38
N LEU A 160 -4.03 22.13 -9.40
CA LEU A 160 -5.38 22.12 -10.00
C LEU A 160 -5.34 21.91 -11.52
N LEU A 161 -4.29 22.36 -12.19
CA LEU A 161 -4.13 22.21 -13.64
C LEU A 161 -3.56 20.84 -14.03
N LEU A 162 -2.82 20.18 -13.12
CA LEU A 162 -2.28 18.84 -13.37
C LEU A 162 -3.37 17.82 -13.72
N SER A 163 -4.52 17.90 -13.06
CA SER A 163 -5.66 17.00 -13.32
C SER A 163 -6.24 17.15 -14.74
N GLN A 164 -6.02 18.30 -15.39
CA GLN A 164 -6.53 18.62 -16.72
C GLN A 164 -5.56 18.24 -17.85
N LEU A 165 -4.28 17.98 -17.53
CA LEU A 165 -3.23 17.80 -18.52
C LEU A 165 -3.16 16.40 -19.15
N ASN A 166 -3.99 15.42 -18.75
CA ASN A 166 -3.97 14.05 -19.27
C ASN A 166 -2.54 13.47 -19.45
N LEU A 167 -1.69 13.67 -18.45
CA LEU A 167 -0.30 13.24 -18.51
C LEU A 167 -0.18 11.72 -18.37
N SER A 168 0.80 11.15 -19.07
CA SER A 168 1.23 9.77 -18.87
C SER A 168 2.73 9.74 -18.62
N LEU A 169 3.15 8.98 -17.61
CA LEU A 169 4.53 8.89 -17.18
C LEU A 169 5.14 7.57 -17.61
N HIS A 170 6.38 7.61 -18.04
CA HIS A 170 7.21 6.46 -18.37
C HIS A 170 8.67 6.72 -18.02
N ASP A 171 9.50 5.70 -18.07
CA ASP A 171 10.96 5.79 -17.96
C ASP A 171 11.58 5.77 -19.36
N PRO A 172 11.99 6.93 -19.91
CA PRO A 172 12.58 7.01 -21.25
C PRO A 172 13.95 6.32 -21.35
N LYS A 173 14.66 6.19 -20.22
CA LYS A 173 15.97 5.51 -20.15
C LYS A 173 15.85 4.01 -19.94
N GLN A 174 14.63 3.52 -19.68
CA GLN A 174 14.31 2.11 -19.42
C GLN A 174 15.16 1.48 -18.30
N VAL A 175 15.48 2.28 -17.28
CA VAL A 175 16.18 1.80 -16.09
C VAL A 175 15.33 0.78 -15.35
N PHE A 176 14.02 1.07 -15.22
CA PHE A 176 13.09 0.21 -14.49
C PHE A 176 12.16 -0.54 -15.45
N ALA A 177 12.23 -1.87 -15.39
CA ALA A 177 11.42 -2.72 -16.26
C ALA A 177 9.90 -2.46 -16.10
N ALA A 178 9.44 -2.17 -14.89
CA ALA A 178 8.04 -1.88 -14.58
C ALA A 178 7.51 -0.57 -15.21
N LEU A 179 8.41 0.32 -15.65
CA LEU A 179 8.08 1.65 -16.17
C LEU A 179 8.22 1.77 -17.70
N LYS A 180 8.39 0.64 -18.40
CA LYS A 180 8.51 0.62 -19.88
C LYS A 180 7.26 1.12 -20.58
N LYS A 181 6.08 0.80 -20.03
CA LYS A 181 4.81 1.30 -20.54
C LYS A 181 4.47 2.62 -19.86
N ALA A 182 3.97 3.57 -20.65
CA ALA A 182 3.46 4.81 -20.10
C ALA A 182 2.16 4.55 -19.31
N ALA A 183 2.08 5.11 -18.11
CA ALA A 183 0.93 5.02 -17.24
C ALA A 183 0.38 6.42 -16.93
N PRO A 184 -0.97 6.63 -16.94
CA PRO A 184 -1.56 7.93 -16.72
C PRO A 184 -1.25 8.46 -15.30
N LEU A 185 -0.92 9.76 -15.22
CA LEU A 185 -0.83 10.49 -13.96
C LEU A 185 -2.18 11.16 -13.67
N ARG A 186 -2.69 10.96 -12.49
CA ARG A 186 -3.93 11.54 -11.98
C ARG A 186 -3.67 12.27 -10.67
N VAL A 187 -4.60 13.14 -10.28
CA VAL A 187 -4.55 13.86 -9.00
C VAL A 187 -5.76 13.45 -8.17
N ALA A 188 -5.58 13.26 -6.88
CA ALA A 188 -6.66 13.00 -5.93
C ALA A 188 -6.30 13.59 -4.56
N GLU A 189 -7.29 13.98 -3.78
CA GLU A 189 -7.07 14.33 -2.38
C GLU A 189 -6.67 13.10 -1.57
N GLN A 190 -5.85 13.29 -0.53
CA GLN A 190 -5.37 12.21 0.33
C GLN A 190 -6.51 11.35 0.89
N GLN A 191 -7.60 11.99 1.29
CA GLN A 191 -8.77 11.30 1.86
C GLN A 191 -9.52 10.40 0.87
N ASP A 192 -9.42 10.68 -0.44
CA ASP A 192 -10.12 9.94 -1.49
C ASP A 192 -9.31 8.77 -2.05
N LEU A 193 -7.99 8.75 -1.83
CA LEU A 193 -7.09 7.73 -2.33
C LEU A 193 -7.49 6.30 -1.93
N PRO A 194 -7.89 6.00 -0.68
CA PRO A 194 -8.33 4.67 -0.31
C PRO A 194 -9.49 4.16 -1.16
N LYS A 195 -10.50 4.98 -1.37
CA LYS A 195 -11.66 4.65 -2.21
C LYS A 195 -11.26 4.51 -3.68
N THR A 196 -10.47 5.45 -4.18
CA THR A 196 -10.04 5.52 -5.59
C THR A 196 -9.14 4.35 -5.97
N LEU A 197 -8.24 3.94 -5.07
CA LEU A 197 -7.29 2.84 -5.25
C LEU A 197 -7.78 1.51 -4.66
N HIS A 198 -9.04 1.48 -4.24
CA HIS A 198 -9.73 0.27 -3.78
C HIS A 198 -9.04 -0.43 -2.61
N PHE A 199 -8.77 0.33 -1.52
CA PHE A 199 -8.36 -0.26 -0.26
C PHE A 199 -9.05 0.41 0.94
N ILE A 200 -9.12 -0.30 2.08
CA ILE A 200 -9.65 0.21 3.33
C ILE A 200 -8.48 0.54 4.25
N ALA A 201 -8.27 1.84 4.53
CA ALA A 201 -7.15 2.29 5.36
C ALA A 201 -7.28 1.82 6.82
N ASN A 202 -8.49 1.77 7.36
CA ASN A 202 -8.74 1.38 8.76
C ASN A 202 -9.89 0.38 8.86
N PRO A 203 -9.66 -0.92 8.58
CA PRO A 203 -10.68 -1.97 8.68
C PRO A 203 -11.21 -2.08 10.12
N SER A 204 -12.53 -2.10 10.28
CA SER A 204 -13.22 -2.23 11.56
C SER A 204 -14.10 -3.48 11.62
N MET A 205 -14.35 -3.96 12.83
CA MET A 205 -15.26 -5.08 13.04
C MET A 205 -16.65 -4.71 12.53
N PRO A 206 -17.29 -5.57 11.74
CA PRO A 206 -18.69 -5.37 11.33
C PRO A 206 -19.62 -5.26 12.54
N LEU A 207 -20.52 -4.30 12.54
CA LEU A 207 -21.47 -4.06 13.64
C LEU A 207 -22.37 -5.28 13.95
N THR A 208 -22.53 -6.19 13.01
CA THR A 208 -23.30 -7.44 13.16
C THR A 208 -22.70 -8.43 14.16
N HIS A 209 -21.44 -8.27 14.56
CA HIS A 209 -20.77 -9.12 15.55
C HIS A 209 -20.69 -8.51 16.96
N LEU A 210 -21.24 -7.33 17.17
CA LEU A 210 -21.45 -6.80 18.51
C LEU A 210 -22.64 -7.54 19.12
N ALA A 211 -22.36 -8.52 19.98
CA ALA A 211 -23.40 -9.12 20.80
C ALA A 211 -24.15 -8.02 21.56
N PRO A 212 -25.50 -8.05 21.64
CA PRO A 212 -26.22 -7.05 22.42
C PRO A 212 -25.70 -7.08 23.85
N LEU A 213 -25.32 -5.89 24.36
CA LEU A 213 -24.92 -5.73 25.75
C LEU A 213 -26.05 -6.27 26.61
N PRO A 214 -25.79 -7.13 27.62
CA PRO A 214 -26.82 -7.55 28.55
C PRO A 214 -27.37 -6.31 29.25
N LEU A 215 -28.65 -6.05 29.04
CA LEU A 215 -29.40 -5.06 29.80
C LEU A 215 -29.30 -5.42 31.29
N LYS A 216 -28.66 -4.57 32.08
CA LYS A 216 -28.65 -4.66 33.53
C LYS A 216 -29.96 -4.14 34.10
#